data_055d6e75a727cf51d3c7bd4c732b7b7f
#
_entry.id   055d6e75a727cf51d3c7bd4c732b7b7f
#
_cell.length_a   1.000
_cell.length_b   1.000
_cell.length_c   1.000
_cell.angle_alpha   90.00
_cell.angle_beta   90.00
_cell.angle_gamma   90.00
#
_symmetry.space_group_name_H-M   'P 1'
#
loop_
_entity.id
_entity.type
_entity.pdbx_description
1 polymer ?
#
loop_
_entity_poly.entity_id
_entity_poly.type
_entity_poly.pdbx_seq_one_letter_code
_entity_poly.pdbx_strand_id
1 'polypeptide(L)'
;MVSAMGFALSGCPINGGTKYTVGGSVTGLNGTGLVLEINGSDDLSFSANGSFVFGDRLANNAAYSVTVKTQPSNPAQTCTVRNGSGTINQAGITNVNVSCTQTGRFAYVANRQSNTISAYVINGGALLPVGGSPFAANGTTPTALTVDPNGQFLYVANSGSNTISVFSIDAATGALSALSFSTATGSAPDAVTIDPTDRYLYVANLTSNNVSAYAIANGTLTQVVGSPFNVGAEPASLAIDPNGNFLYATNFTGNNVTVFLIDLGNGMLSNISGSPFAAGAGPVSIAIDPTEAFAFVANEGANSLAAYSLTASTGALTAVPGSPFTSGTNPESLIVDPAGRYVFAANVNAANQVATYAITPNSGALTFVSAAAAGSLPISVAIDPSGQFVYAVNFNSNTVSAYTVDTSGVLTPIAGSPFATGAQPHGIAID
;
A
#
# COMPACT_ATOMS: atom_id res chain seq x y z
N MET A 1 -50.38 -69.20 37.44
CA MET A 1 -48.95 -68.86 37.13
C MET A 1 -48.93 -68.11 35.86
N VAL A 2 -48.82 -66.78 35.91
CA VAL A 2 -48.66 -65.92 34.77
C VAL A 2 -47.31 -65.20 34.90
N SER A 3 -46.40 -65.56 34.00
CA SER A 3 -45.04 -64.97 33.96
C SER A 3 -45.09 -63.60 33.34
N ALA A 4 -44.67 -62.58 34.04
CA ALA A 4 -44.53 -61.23 33.53
C ALA A 4 -43.15 -61.11 32.86
N MET A 5 -43.19 -60.89 31.56
CA MET A 5 -42.00 -60.62 30.73
C MET A 5 -41.73 -59.10 30.73
N GLY A 6 -40.71 -58.67 31.46
CA GLY A 6 -40.27 -57.30 31.54
C GLY A 6 -39.52 -56.92 30.28
N PHE A 7 -40.06 -55.95 29.49
CA PHE A 7 -39.34 -55.29 28.43
C PHE A 7 -38.42 -54.22 29.01
N ALA A 8 -37.12 -54.43 28.91
CA ALA A 8 -36.13 -53.41 29.19
C ALA A 8 -36.04 -52.50 27.95
N LEU A 9 -36.53 -51.29 28.07
CA LEU A 9 -36.24 -50.21 27.09
C LEU A 9 -34.76 -49.81 27.28
N SER A 10 -33.91 -50.25 26.37
CA SER A 10 -32.55 -49.68 26.22
C SER A 10 -32.66 -48.26 25.72
N GLY A 11 -32.59 -47.31 26.61
CA GLY A 11 -32.42 -45.89 26.26
C GLY A 11 -31.16 -45.71 25.45
N CYS A 12 -31.30 -45.31 24.18
CA CYS A 12 -30.21 -44.81 23.36
C CYS A 12 -29.65 -43.56 24.06
N PRO A 13 -28.37 -43.47 24.42
CA PRO A 13 -27.82 -42.24 24.97
C PRO A 13 -27.84 -41.19 23.86
N ILE A 14 -28.67 -40.15 24.04
CA ILE A 14 -28.61 -38.95 23.24
C ILE A 14 -27.30 -38.27 23.62
N ASN A 15 -26.23 -38.54 22.86
CA ASN A 15 -24.92 -37.92 23.04
C ASN A 15 -24.97 -36.49 22.52
N GLY A 16 -25.72 -35.63 23.18
CA GLY A 16 -25.73 -34.20 23.01
C GLY A 16 -24.53 -33.57 23.71
N GLY A 17 -23.32 -33.81 23.20
CA GLY A 17 -22.12 -33.15 23.71
C GLY A 17 -22.30 -31.63 23.78
N THR A 18 -21.69 -31.01 24.79
CA THR A 18 -21.71 -29.55 24.96
C THR A 18 -21.22 -28.87 23.66
N LYS A 19 -22.03 -27.96 23.12
CA LYS A 19 -21.71 -27.16 21.93
C LYS A 19 -21.31 -25.74 22.32
N TYR A 20 -20.35 -25.21 21.65
CA TYR A 20 -19.69 -23.93 21.91
C TYR A 20 -19.94 -22.91 20.80
N THR A 21 -19.99 -21.63 21.15
CA THR A 21 -20.17 -20.52 20.23
C THR A 21 -18.83 -20.07 19.62
N VAL A 22 -18.89 -19.51 18.41
CA VAL A 22 -17.79 -18.76 17.78
C VAL A 22 -18.25 -17.34 17.57
N GLY A 23 -17.41 -16.36 17.96
CA GLY A 23 -17.72 -14.95 17.82
C GLY A 23 -16.48 -14.09 17.98
N GLY A 24 -16.69 -12.77 17.95
CA GLY A 24 -15.61 -11.80 18.01
C GLY A 24 -16.09 -10.37 17.88
N SER A 25 -15.31 -9.54 17.19
CA SER A 25 -15.63 -8.13 16.96
C SER A 25 -15.33 -7.70 15.52
N VAL A 26 -16.14 -6.78 15.01
CA VAL A 26 -15.93 -6.02 13.76
C VAL A 26 -15.53 -4.61 14.13
N THR A 27 -14.45 -4.10 13.54
CA THR A 27 -13.93 -2.74 13.73
C THR A 27 -13.64 -2.10 12.38
N GLY A 28 -13.66 -0.75 12.32
CA GLY A 28 -13.36 0.01 11.11
C GLY A 28 -14.44 -0.07 10.02
N LEU A 29 -15.59 -0.72 10.27
CA LEU A 29 -16.67 -0.82 9.28
C LEU A 29 -17.39 0.55 9.17
N ASN A 30 -17.33 1.14 7.98
CA ASN A 30 -18.07 2.35 7.58
C ASN A 30 -18.98 2.07 6.37
N GLY A 31 -18.68 1.02 5.59
CA GLY A 31 -19.50 0.58 4.45
C GLY A 31 -20.66 -0.31 4.85
N THR A 32 -21.53 -0.58 3.90
CA THR A 32 -22.70 -1.45 4.07
C THR A 32 -22.53 -2.78 3.35
N GLY A 33 -23.20 -3.83 3.84
CA GLY A 33 -23.25 -5.12 3.16
C GLY A 33 -22.11 -6.08 3.49
N LEU A 34 -21.34 -5.86 4.58
CA LEU A 34 -20.41 -6.88 5.08
C LEU A 34 -21.18 -8.13 5.48
N VAL A 35 -20.77 -9.29 4.96
CA VAL A 35 -21.26 -10.60 5.38
C VAL A 35 -20.09 -11.48 5.77
N LEU A 36 -20.11 -12.01 6.99
CA LEU A 36 -19.20 -13.07 7.46
C LEU A 36 -19.91 -14.41 7.36
N GLU A 37 -19.15 -15.47 7.13
CA GLU A 37 -19.65 -16.84 7.20
C GLU A 37 -18.74 -17.70 8.07
N ILE A 38 -19.32 -18.71 8.74
CA ILE A 38 -18.57 -19.74 9.44
C ILE A 38 -18.75 -21.10 8.74
N ASN A 39 -17.63 -21.76 8.41
CA ASN A 39 -17.61 -23.07 7.75
C ASN A 39 -18.46 -23.13 6.44
N GLY A 40 -18.66 -21.99 5.77
CA GLY A 40 -19.42 -21.88 4.54
C GLY A 40 -20.95 -22.05 4.68
N SER A 41 -21.52 -21.89 5.89
CA SER A 41 -22.94 -22.16 6.17
C SER A 41 -23.68 -21.04 6.89
N ASP A 42 -23.29 -20.65 8.10
CA ASP A 42 -24.02 -19.65 8.90
C ASP A 42 -23.51 -18.24 8.54
N ASP A 43 -24.37 -17.40 7.98
CA ASP A 43 -24.06 -16.05 7.49
C ASP A 43 -24.50 -14.99 8.52
N LEU A 44 -23.59 -14.05 8.84
CA LEU A 44 -23.91 -12.86 9.63
C LEU A 44 -23.67 -11.58 8.81
N SER A 45 -24.71 -10.76 8.71
CA SER A 45 -24.64 -9.45 8.04
C SER A 45 -24.40 -8.32 9.05
N PHE A 46 -23.59 -7.34 8.66
CA PHE A 46 -23.22 -6.20 9.50
C PHE A 46 -23.54 -4.89 8.81
N SER A 47 -24.05 -3.95 9.61
CA SER A 47 -24.26 -2.55 9.24
C SER A 47 -23.51 -1.56 10.12
N ALA A 48 -22.79 -2.05 11.15
CA ALA A 48 -21.99 -1.25 12.07
C ALA A 48 -20.92 -2.09 12.77
N ASN A 49 -19.94 -1.39 13.37
CA ASN A 49 -18.95 -2.00 14.25
C ASN A 49 -19.61 -2.60 15.48
N GLY A 50 -19.01 -3.65 16.03
CA GLY A 50 -19.52 -4.28 17.26
C GLY A 50 -19.10 -5.73 17.43
N SER A 51 -19.50 -6.32 18.56
CA SER A 51 -19.27 -7.75 18.83
C SER A 51 -20.30 -8.61 18.10
N PHE A 52 -19.92 -9.84 17.77
CA PHE A 52 -20.80 -10.82 17.13
C PHE A 52 -20.63 -12.23 17.69
N VAL A 53 -21.66 -13.04 17.49
CA VAL A 53 -21.64 -14.48 17.77
C VAL A 53 -22.46 -15.16 16.69
N PHE A 54 -21.89 -16.20 16.05
CA PHE A 54 -22.62 -17.04 15.08
C PHE A 54 -23.72 -17.84 15.76
N GLY A 55 -24.81 -18.09 15.03
CA GLY A 55 -25.95 -18.88 15.50
C GLY A 55 -25.62 -20.35 15.67
N ASP A 56 -24.82 -20.90 14.77
CA ASP A 56 -24.37 -22.28 14.80
C ASP A 56 -23.37 -22.52 15.95
N ARG A 57 -23.66 -23.56 16.74
CA ARG A 57 -22.81 -24.02 17.83
C ARG A 57 -22.03 -25.27 17.42
N LEU A 58 -20.73 -25.26 17.63
CA LEU A 58 -19.82 -26.34 17.26
C LEU A 58 -19.53 -27.29 18.44
N ALA A 59 -19.33 -28.56 18.13
CA ALA A 59 -18.94 -29.56 19.10
C ALA A 59 -17.48 -29.35 19.60
N ASN A 60 -17.13 -29.91 20.73
CA ASN A 60 -15.73 -29.96 21.15
C ASN A 60 -14.88 -30.70 20.12
N ASN A 61 -13.66 -30.22 19.88
CA ASN A 61 -12.72 -30.65 18.82
C ASN A 61 -13.20 -30.43 17.38
N ALA A 62 -14.32 -29.73 17.14
CA ALA A 62 -14.70 -29.30 15.81
C ALA A 62 -13.82 -28.15 15.32
N ALA A 63 -13.42 -28.18 14.06
CA ALA A 63 -12.73 -27.07 13.41
C ALA A 63 -13.73 -25.94 13.13
N TYR A 64 -13.27 -24.69 13.20
CA TYR A 64 -13.99 -23.51 12.72
C TYR A 64 -13.15 -22.72 11.74
N SER A 65 -13.82 -22.11 10.76
CA SER A 65 -13.24 -21.18 9.79
C SER A 65 -14.23 -20.06 9.52
N VAL A 66 -13.90 -18.85 10.02
CA VAL A 66 -14.66 -17.63 9.78
C VAL A 66 -13.99 -16.88 8.62
N THR A 67 -14.76 -16.59 7.59
CA THR A 67 -14.30 -15.86 6.40
C THR A 67 -15.23 -14.70 6.07
N VAL A 68 -14.71 -13.73 5.30
CA VAL A 68 -15.54 -12.67 4.71
C VAL A 68 -16.17 -13.24 3.44
N LYS A 69 -17.49 -13.42 3.43
CA LYS A 69 -18.27 -13.85 2.27
C LYS A 69 -18.53 -12.71 1.30
N THR A 70 -18.87 -11.53 1.83
CA THR A 70 -19.13 -10.32 1.04
C THR A 70 -18.43 -9.14 1.69
N GLN A 71 -17.60 -8.44 0.91
CA GLN A 71 -16.96 -7.20 1.36
C GLN A 71 -17.97 -6.03 1.37
N PRO A 72 -17.77 -5.04 2.26
CA PRO A 72 -18.63 -3.85 2.30
C PRO A 72 -18.53 -3.02 1.01
N SER A 73 -19.66 -2.39 0.68
CA SER A 73 -19.74 -1.38 -0.38
C SER A 73 -20.37 -0.10 0.17
N ASN A 74 -20.11 1.05 -0.48
CA ASN A 74 -20.69 2.35 -0.10
C ASN A 74 -20.42 2.81 1.36
N PRO A 75 -19.18 3.18 1.69
CA PRO A 75 -17.97 3.12 0.87
C PRO A 75 -17.43 1.69 0.76
N ALA A 76 -16.68 1.42 -0.31
CA ALA A 76 -16.01 0.15 -0.48
C ALA A 76 -14.91 0.00 0.58
N GLN A 77 -14.86 -1.18 1.19
CA GLN A 77 -13.85 -1.50 2.21
C GLN A 77 -13.32 -2.91 2.01
N THR A 78 -12.09 -3.15 2.44
CA THR A 78 -11.55 -4.50 2.58
C THR A 78 -11.57 -4.88 4.04
N CYS A 79 -12.33 -5.92 4.39
CA CYS A 79 -12.34 -6.49 5.73
C CYS A 79 -11.49 -7.76 5.75
N THR A 80 -10.59 -7.85 6.71
CA THR A 80 -9.73 -9.03 6.95
C THR A 80 -10.08 -9.67 8.27
N VAL A 81 -9.95 -11.01 8.33
CA VAL A 81 -10.25 -11.79 9.55
C VAL A 81 -8.95 -12.28 10.17
N ARG A 82 -8.73 -11.95 11.45
CA ARG A 82 -7.65 -12.51 12.27
C ARG A 82 -8.26 -13.46 13.30
N ASN A 83 -7.52 -14.52 13.67
CA ASN A 83 -8.00 -15.60 14.55
C ASN A 83 -9.29 -16.27 14.03
N GLY A 84 -9.53 -16.19 12.70
CA GLY A 84 -10.73 -16.72 12.05
C GLY A 84 -10.78 -18.24 11.96
N SER A 85 -9.69 -18.96 12.22
CA SER A 85 -9.65 -20.42 12.11
C SER A 85 -9.01 -21.06 13.34
N GLY A 86 -9.45 -22.28 13.65
CA GLY A 86 -8.94 -23.05 14.78
C GLY A 86 -9.80 -24.25 15.12
N THR A 87 -9.66 -24.74 16.33
CA THR A 87 -10.42 -25.91 16.87
C THR A 87 -11.06 -25.53 18.19
N ILE A 88 -12.29 -25.95 18.40
CA ILE A 88 -12.98 -25.75 19.67
C ILE A 88 -12.32 -26.62 20.76
N ASN A 89 -11.89 -25.99 21.85
CA ASN A 89 -11.28 -26.67 22.99
C ASN A 89 -12.03 -26.34 24.29
N GLN A 90 -13.15 -27.01 24.52
CA GLN A 90 -13.97 -26.93 25.71
C GLN A 90 -14.41 -25.51 26.13
N ALA A 91 -14.27 -24.53 25.25
CA ALA A 91 -14.66 -23.15 25.49
C ALA A 91 -15.18 -22.51 24.18
N GLY A 92 -16.04 -21.51 24.32
CA GLY A 92 -16.45 -20.65 23.18
C GLY A 92 -15.29 -19.79 22.70
N ILE A 93 -15.25 -19.51 21.39
CA ILE A 93 -14.31 -18.60 20.78
C ILE A 93 -14.92 -17.19 20.79
N THR A 94 -14.19 -16.21 21.29
CA THR A 94 -14.65 -14.81 21.42
C THR A 94 -13.65 -13.79 20.85
N ASN A 95 -12.55 -14.27 20.28
CA ASN A 95 -11.41 -13.45 19.85
C ASN A 95 -11.23 -13.40 18.33
N VAL A 96 -12.25 -13.74 17.54
CA VAL A 96 -12.21 -13.49 16.10
C VAL A 96 -12.26 -11.99 15.86
N ASN A 97 -11.22 -11.44 15.23
CA ASN A 97 -11.13 -10.01 14.94
C ASN A 97 -11.32 -9.76 13.45
N VAL A 98 -12.32 -8.97 13.10
CA VAL A 98 -12.56 -8.49 11.75
C VAL A 98 -12.22 -6.99 11.72
N SER A 99 -11.20 -6.64 10.93
CA SER A 99 -10.79 -5.25 10.73
C SER A 99 -11.12 -4.84 9.30
N CYS A 100 -11.91 -3.79 9.14
CA CYS A 100 -12.29 -3.23 7.85
C CYS A 100 -11.51 -1.93 7.63
N THR A 101 -10.79 -1.86 6.51
CA THR A 101 -10.09 -0.65 6.05
C THR A 101 -10.78 -0.15 4.79
N GLN A 102 -10.85 1.17 4.64
CA GLN A 102 -11.37 1.77 3.42
C GLN A 102 -10.39 1.45 2.28
N THR A 103 -10.90 0.95 1.16
CA THR A 103 -10.08 0.71 -0.04
C THR A 103 -10.03 1.99 -0.85
N GLY A 104 -8.83 2.47 -1.12
CA GLY A 104 -8.43 3.59 -1.96
C GLY A 104 -9.58 4.42 -2.53
N ARG A 105 -10.08 5.36 -1.75
CA ARG A 105 -11.23 6.19 -2.14
C ARG A 105 -10.80 7.50 -2.75
N PHE A 106 -9.65 7.99 -2.36
CA PHE A 106 -9.16 9.30 -2.78
C PHE A 106 -7.78 9.19 -3.42
N ALA A 107 -7.54 10.09 -4.37
CA ALA A 107 -6.21 10.28 -4.95
C ALA A 107 -5.78 11.72 -4.75
N TYR A 108 -4.52 11.90 -4.35
CA TYR A 108 -3.89 13.18 -4.13
C TYR A 108 -2.68 13.33 -5.03
N VAL A 109 -2.56 14.46 -5.72
CA VAL A 109 -1.49 14.74 -6.68
C VAL A 109 -0.78 16.03 -6.30
N ALA A 110 0.52 15.95 -6.07
CA ALA A 110 1.36 17.12 -5.81
C ALA A 110 1.64 17.88 -7.12
N ASN A 111 1.26 19.14 -7.19
CA ASN A 111 1.46 19.99 -8.35
C ASN A 111 2.64 20.93 -8.10
N ARG A 112 3.79 20.59 -8.65
CA ARG A 112 5.09 21.18 -8.33
C ARG A 112 5.15 22.66 -8.63
N GLN A 113 4.69 23.10 -9.81
CA GLN A 113 4.79 24.50 -10.23
C GLN A 113 3.69 25.37 -9.60
N SER A 114 2.49 24.85 -9.44
CA SER A 114 1.39 25.62 -8.83
C SER A 114 1.42 25.64 -7.31
N ASN A 115 2.29 24.87 -6.65
CA ASN A 115 2.36 24.72 -5.20
C ASN A 115 1.02 24.32 -4.58
N THR A 116 0.34 23.37 -5.22
CA THR A 116 -0.98 22.89 -4.80
C THR A 116 -1.04 21.37 -4.78
N ILE A 117 -2.10 20.85 -4.16
CA ILE A 117 -2.46 19.44 -4.16
C ILE A 117 -3.81 19.31 -4.84
N SER A 118 -3.87 18.60 -5.96
CA SER A 118 -5.15 18.18 -6.55
C SER A 118 -5.65 16.94 -5.82
N ALA A 119 -6.91 17.00 -5.36
CA ALA A 119 -7.56 15.89 -4.65
C ALA A 119 -8.78 15.41 -5.44
N TYR A 120 -8.95 14.08 -5.51
CA TYR A 120 -10.01 13.43 -6.28
C TYR A 120 -10.68 12.33 -5.49
N VAL A 121 -11.97 12.16 -5.72
CA VAL A 121 -12.69 10.92 -5.39
C VAL A 121 -12.46 9.92 -6.52
N ILE A 122 -12.08 8.70 -6.21
CA ILE A 122 -12.01 7.59 -7.16
C ILE A 122 -13.39 6.96 -7.30
N ASN A 123 -13.95 7.01 -8.49
CA ASN A 123 -15.27 6.42 -8.79
C ASN A 123 -15.17 5.53 -10.02
N GLY A 124 -15.16 4.20 -9.82
CA GLY A 124 -14.95 3.24 -10.91
C GLY A 124 -13.63 3.49 -11.67
N GLY A 125 -12.61 3.95 -10.97
CA GLY A 125 -11.30 4.33 -11.51
C GLY A 125 -11.21 5.74 -12.08
N ALA A 126 -12.33 6.42 -12.36
CA ALA A 126 -12.34 7.82 -12.80
C ALA A 126 -12.03 8.76 -11.62
N LEU A 127 -11.30 9.85 -11.90
CA LEU A 127 -10.92 10.86 -10.93
C LEU A 127 -11.89 12.05 -10.98
N LEU A 128 -12.70 12.20 -9.93
CA LEU A 128 -13.64 13.32 -9.79
C LEU A 128 -13.09 14.32 -8.77
N PRO A 129 -12.92 15.61 -9.10
CA PRO A 129 -12.36 16.58 -8.18
C PRO A 129 -13.15 16.67 -6.86
N VAL A 130 -12.42 16.63 -5.74
CA VAL A 130 -12.95 16.91 -4.40
C VAL A 130 -13.35 18.38 -4.30
N GLY A 131 -14.43 18.67 -3.57
CA GLY A 131 -14.83 20.07 -3.31
C GLY A 131 -13.71 20.89 -2.66
N GLY A 132 -13.36 22.02 -3.24
CA GLY A 132 -12.25 22.86 -2.79
C GLY A 132 -10.87 22.51 -3.39
N SER A 133 -10.76 21.41 -4.17
CA SER A 133 -9.54 21.08 -4.91
C SER A 133 -9.31 22.08 -6.06
N PRO A 134 -8.03 22.49 -6.33
CA PRO A 134 -6.81 22.09 -5.62
C PRO A 134 -6.58 22.85 -4.30
N PHE A 135 -6.00 22.19 -3.31
CA PHE A 135 -5.62 22.77 -2.02
C PHE A 135 -4.19 23.33 -2.06
N ALA A 136 -3.91 24.41 -1.29
CA ALA A 136 -2.53 24.90 -1.15
C ALA A 136 -1.63 23.87 -0.49
N ALA A 137 -0.41 23.64 -1.00
CA ALA A 137 0.53 22.65 -0.45
C ALA A 137 1.18 23.08 0.88
N ASN A 138 1.03 24.35 1.28
CA ASN A 138 1.68 24.95 2.45
C ASN A 138 3.22 24.82 2.48
N GLY A 139 3.80 24.71 1.32
CA GLY A 139 5.22 24.70 1.02
C GLY A 139 5.40 25.01 -0.46
N THR A 140 6.63 25.05 -0.92
CA THR A 140 6.95 25.33 -2.32
C THR A 140 7.53 24.11 -3.00
N THR A 141 7.19 23.93 -4.27
CA THR A 141 7.67 22.82 -5.10
C THR A 141 7.38 21.45 -4.44
N PRO A 142 6.09 21.10 -4.20
CA PRO A 142 5.75 19.78 -3.68
C PRO A 142 6.11 18.70 -4.72
N THR A 143 6.85 17.66 -4.30
CA THR A 143 7.37 16.60 -5.17
C THR A 143 6.74 15.25 -4.86
N ALA A 144 6.70 14.88 -3.60
CA ALA A 144 6.19 13.58 -3.17
C ALA A 144 5.13 13.73 -2.09
N LEU A 145 4.25 12.75 -2.00
CA LEU A 145 3.23 12.70 -0.96
C LEU A 145 2.89 11.24 -0.62
N THR A 146 2.44 11.02 0.61
CA THR A 146 1.96 9.73 1.08
C THR A 146 0.79 9.92 2.02
N VAL A 147 -0.18 9.00 1.95
CA VAL A 147 -1.28 8.90 2.92
C VAL A 147 -0.89 7.92 4.01
N ASP A 148 -1.27 8.19 5.25
CA ASP A 148 -1.06 7.23 6.33
C ASP A 148 -1.92 5.96 6.14
N PRO A 149 -1.51 4.81 6.71
CA PRO A 149 -2.24 3.54 6.54
C PRO A 149 -3.71 3.56 7.02
N ASN A 150 -4.11 4.59 7.79
CA ASN A 150 -5.46 4.76 8.30
C ASN A 150 -6.31 5.72 7.44
N GLY A 151 -5.74 6.34 6.39
CA GLY A 151 -6.44 7.32 5.54
C GLY A 151 -6.81 8.62 6.26
N GLN A 152 -6.10 8.97 7.34
CA GLN A 152 -6.42 10.14 8.18
C GLN A 152 -5.57 11.36 7.88
N PHE A 153 -4.32 11.15 7.43
CA PHE A 153 -3.36 12.21 7.20
C PHE A 153 -2.65 12.05 5.86
N LEU A 154 -2.42 13.20 5.21
CA LEU A 154 -1.56 13.32 4.03
C LEU A 154 -0.29 14.07 4.40
N TYR A 155 0.86 13.50 4.07
CA TYR A 155 2.18 14.09 4.25
C TYR A 155 2.75 14.48 2.88
N VAL A 156 3.20 15.73 2.75
CA VAL A 156 3.66 16.30 1.48
C VAL A 156 5.08 16.82 1.62
N ALA A 157 6.00 16.26 0.85
CA ALA A 157 7.38 16.73 0.76
C ALA A 157 7.45 17.93 -0.19
N ASN A 158 7.92 19.07 0.35
CA ASN A 158 8.06 20.32 -0.38
C ASN A 158 9.54 20.58 -0.65
N SER A 159 9.99 20.22 -1.85
CA SER A 159 11.41 20.28 -2.26
C SER A 159 11.97 21.71 -2.25
N GLY A 160 11.17 22.70 -2.62
CA GLY A 160 11.61 24.09 -2.66
C GLY A 160 11.72 24.77 -1.31
N SER A 161 10.89 24.38 -0.32
CA SER A 161 10.93 24.93 1.04
C SER A 161 11.68 24.04 2.04
N ASN A 162 12.09 22.82 1.65
CA ASN A 162 12.76 21.85 2.52
C ASN A 162 11.92 21.50 3.76
N THR A 163 10.63 21.21 3.54
CA THR A 163 9.67 20.93 4.61
C THR A 163 8.75 19.78 4.26
N ILE A 164 8.14 19.17 5.30
CA ILE A 164 6.92 18.37 5.19
C ILE A 164 5.74 19.19 5.65
N SER A 165 4.71 19.29 4.83
CA SER A 165 3.37 19.77 5.24
C SER A 165 2.48 18.59 5.55
N VAL A 166 1.63 18.73 6.56
CA VAL A 166 0.70 17.69 7.00
C VAL A 166 -0.73 18.20 6.90
N PHE A 167 -1.62 17.37 6.38
CA PHE A 167 -3.05 17.66 6.25
C PHE A 167 -3.85 16.53 6.89
N SER A 168 -4.92 16.87 7.59
CA SER A 168 -5.95 15.88 7.88
C SER A 168 -6.85 15.69 6.67
N ILE A 169 -7.29 14.46 6.47
CA ILE A 169 -8.19 14.04 5.41
C ILE A 169 -9.59 13.90 6.00
N ASP A 170 -10.58 14.57 5.42
CA ASP A 170 -11.98 14.31 5.73
C ASP A 170 -12.40 12.98 5.09
N ALA A 171 -12.64 11.97 5.91
CA ALA A 171 -12.94 10.61 5.47
C ALA A 171 -14.22 10.49 4.61
N ALA A 172 -15.14 11.46 4.68
CA ALA A 172 -16.36 11.45 3.89
C ALA A 172 -16.18 12.07 2.50
N THR A 173 -15.33 13.11 2.41
CA THR A 173 -15.23 13.94 1.21
C THR A 173 -13.85 13.91 0.54
N GLY A 174 -12.80 13.50 1.25
CA GLY A 174 -11.41 13.58 0.81
C GLY A 174 -10.82 14.99 0.87
N ALA A 175 -11.56 15.96 1.44
CA ALA A 175 -11.10 17.33 1.56
C ALA A 175 -9.93 17.43 2.54
N LEU A 176 -8.95 18.28 2.20
CA LEU A 176 -7.75 18.48 3.00
C LEU A 176 -7.88 19.69 3.91
N SER A 177 -7.53 19.50 5.19
CA SER A 177 -7.38 20.59 6.15
C SER A 177 -5.93 20.62 6.64
N ALA A 178 -5.24 21.73 6.39
CA ALA A 178 -3.85 21.86 6.79
C ALA A 178 -3.69 21.89 8.30
N LEU A 179 -2.72 21.13 8.84
CA LEU A 179 -2.27 21.32 10.19
C LEU A 179 -1.37 22.57 10.26
N SER A 180 -1.39 23.27 11.39
CA SER A 180 -0.80 24.61 11.54
C SER A 180 0.73 24.66 11.60
N PHE A 181 1.42 23.55 11.32
CA PHE A 181 2.89 23.43 11.37
C PHE A 181 3.42 22.76 10.10
N SER A 182 4.64 23.16 9.71
CA SER A 182 5.46 22.43 8.75
C SER A 182 6.72 21.95 9.46
N THR A 183 7.18 20.75 9.11
CA THR A 183 8.37 20.15 9.73
C THR A 183 9.56 20.28 8.77
N ALA A 184 10.70 20.79 9.28
CA ALA A 184 11.91 20.90 8.48
C ALA A 184 12.49 19.54 8.13
N THR A 185 13.04 19.43 6.90
CA THR A 185 13.76 18.25 6.39
C THR A 185 15.22 18.60 6.07
N GLY A 186 15.96 17.71 5.40
CA GLY A 186 17.15 18.08 4.64
C GLY A 186 16.79 18.82 3.35
N SER A 187 17.82 19.14 2.55
CA SER A 187 17.64 19.91 1.31
C SER A 187 17.06 19.05 0.19
N ALA A 188 16.08 19.61 -0.51
CA ALA A 188 15.36 19.00 -1.63
C ALA A 188 14.77 17.63 -1.27
N PRO A 189 13.79 17.54 -0.36
CA PRO A 189 13.07 16.30 -0.12
C PRO A 189 12.35 15.86 -1.40
N ASP A 190 12.58 14.61 -1.85
CA ASP A 190 12.10 14.11 -3.14
C ASP A 190 11.24 12.84 -3.01
N ALA A 191 11.45 12.06 -1.97
CA ALA A 191 10.60 10.92 -1.65
C ALA A 191 10.18 10.93 -0.18
N VAL A 192 8.96 10.46 0.09
CA VAL A 192 8.42 10.29 1.44
C VAL A 192 7.69 8.95 1.53
N THR A 193 7.91 8.23 2.62
CA THR A 193 7.23 6.96 2.90
C THR A 193 6.93 6.84 4.39
N ILE A 194 5.92 6.03 4.71
CA ILE A 194 5.46 5.79 6.09
C ILE A 194 5.55 4.30 6.40
N ASP A 195 5.87 3.95 7.62
CA ASP A 195 5.90 2.54 8.02
C ASP A 195 4.47 1.97 8.10
N PRO A 196 4.27 0.65 7.83
CA PRO A 196 2.93 0.06 7.77
C PRO A 196 2.14 0.12 9.09
N THR A 197 2.80 0.48 10.21
CA THR A 197 2.18 0.61 11.52
C THR A 197 1.84 2.06 11.91
N ASP A 198 2.06 3.03 10.99
CA ASP A 198 1.77 4.46 11.18
C ASP A 198 2.53 5.10 12.34
N ARG A 199 3.77 4.65 12.61
CA ARG A 199 4.58 5.19 13.71
C ARG A 199 5.71 6.09 13.26
N TYR A 200 6.25 5.85 12.05
CA TYR A 200 7.44 6.55 11.56
C TYR A 200 7.29 6.96 10.10
N LEU A 201 7.73 8.18 9.82
CA LEU A 201 7.82 8.76 8.47
C LEU A 201 9.29 8.94 8.10
N TYR A 202 9.65 8.56 6.87
CA TYR A 202 11.00 8.72 6.33
C TYR A 202 10.97 9.55 5.07
N VAL A 203 11.95 10.45 4.92
CA VAL A 203 12.05 11.42 3.82
C VAL A 203 13.44 11.35 3.21
N ALA A 204 13.53 11.04 1.92
CA ALA A 204 14.79 11.13 1.19
C ALA A 204 15.05 12.58 0.79
N ASN A 205 16.20 13.11 1.18
CA ASN A 205 16.64 14.46 0.87
C ASN A 205 17.71 14.39 -0.23
N LEU A 206 17.28 14.63 -1.47
CA LEU A 206 18.08 14.43 -2.68
C LEU A 206 19.43 15.15 -2.60
N THR A 207 19.40 16.45 -2.29
CA THR A 207 20.62 17.28 -2.28
C THR A 207 21.45 17.09 -1.01
N SER A 208 20.83 16.77 0.12
CA SER A 208 21.55 16.53 1.38
C SER A 208 22.15 15.14 1.48
N ASN A 209 21.85 14.21 0.57
CA ASN A 209 22.32 12.82 0.59
C ASN A 209 22.04 12.10 1.92
N ASN A 210 20.83 12.31 2.47
CA ASN A 210 20.42 11.69 3.72
C ASN A 210 18.93 11.40 3.76
N VAL A 211 18.51 10.63 4.76
CA VAL A 211 17.12 10.33 5.08
C VAL A 211 16.77 10.96 6.42
N SER A 212 15.80 11.85 6.43
CA SER A 212 15.20 12.36 7.67
C SER A 212 14.15 11.36 8.16
N ALA A 213 14.11 11.11 9.47
CA ALA A 213 13.17 10.21 10.12
C ALA A 213 12.41 10.94 11.23
N TYR A 214 11.09 10.66 11.29
CA TYR A 214 10.18 11.29 12.26
C TYR A 214 9.27 10.25 12.88
N ALA A 215 9.04 10.36 14.18
CA ALA A 215 7.95 9.67 14.87
C ALA A 215 6.63 10.43 14.63
N ILE A 216 5.55 9.68 14.40
CA ILE A 216 4.22 10.19 14.12
C ILE A 216 3.34 10.06 15.36
N ALA A 217 2.62 11.13 15.70
CA ALA A 217 1.57 11.10 16.71
C ALA A 217 0.43 12.03 16.27
N ASN A 218 -0.70 11.48 15.85
CA ASN A 218 -1.87 12.23 15.38
C ASN A 218 -1.50 13.34 14.36
N GLY A 219 -0.74 12.95 13.32
CA GLY A 219 -0.25 13.87 12.29
C GLY A 219 0.93 14.75 12.71
N THR A 220 1.29 14.80 13.99
CA THR A 220 2.45 15.57 14.46
C THR A 220 3.72 14.76 14.23
N LEU A 221 4.75 15.42 13.65
CA LEU A 221 6.05 14.84 13.37
C LEU A 221 7.09 15.28 14.40
N THR A 222 7.72 14.32 15.06
CA THR A 222 8.85 14.55 15.98
C THR A 222 10.09 13.86 15.43
N GLN A 223 11.19 14.60 15.28
CA GLN A 223 12.42 14.04 14.71
C GLN A 223 12.95 12.89 15.56
N VAL A 224 13.25 11.76 14.91
CA VAL A 224 13.87 10.59 15.54
C VAL A 224 15.31 10.91 15.96
N VAL A 225 15.73 10.40 17.11
CA VAL A 225 17.11 10.57 17.60
C VAL A 225 18.11 10.01 16.57
N GLY A 226 19.14 10.77 16.27
CA GLY A 226 20.13 10.41 15.25
C GLY A 226 19.78 10.79 13.82
N SER A 227 18.52 11.21 13.55
CA SER A 227 18.13 11.75 12.25
C SER A 227 18.81 13.12 11.99
N PRO A 228 19.21 13.42 10.71
CA PRO A 228 19.10 12.57 9.53
C PRO A 228 20.19 11.48 9.44
N PHE A 229 19.87 10.38 8.74
CA PHE A 229 20.77 9.25 8.51
C PHE A 229 21.44 9.37 7.14
N ASN A 230 22.73 9.17 7.05
CA ASN A 230 23.46 9.23 5.79
C ASN A 230 23.05 8.06 4.86
N VAL A 231 22.88 8.37 3.59
CA VAL A 231 22.54 7.44 2.51
C VAL A 231 23.53 7.65 1.35
N GLY A 232 23.36 6.97 0.24
CA GLY A 232 24.16 7.23 -0.96
C GLY A 232 23.84 8.58 -1.63
N ALA A 233 24.52 8.88 -2.73
CA ALA A 233 24.39 10.16 -3.42
C ALA A 233 23.06 10.27 -4.18
N GLU A 234 22.36 11.37 -3.96
CA GLU A 234 21.07 11.71 -4.57
C GLU A 234 20.00 10.62 -4.35
N PRO A 235 19.54 10.43 -3.10
CA PRO A 235 18.46 9.49 -2.81
C PRO A 235 17.15 9.97 -3.46
N ALA A 236 16.62 9.17 -4.41
CA ALA A 236 15.48 9.54 -5.25
C ALA A 236 14.16 8.84 -4.86
N SER A 237 14.24 7.64 -4.29
CA SER A 237 13.04 6.87 -3.92
C SER A 237 13.25 6.08 -2.64
N LEU A 238 12.17 5.90 -1.88
CA LEU A 238 12.11 5.09 -0.66
C LEU A 238 11.01 4.04 -0.76
N ALA A 239 11.31 2.84 -0.27
CA ALA A 239 10.31 1.80 -0.03
C ALA A 239 10.56 1.15 1.33
N ILE A 240 9.50 0.77 2.03
CA ILE A 240 9.57 -0.05 3.25
C ILE A 240 8.97 -1.41 2.93
N ASP A 241 9.55 -2.48 3.48
CA ASP A 241 8.98 -3.82 3.34
C ASP A 241 7.62 -3.91 4.06
N PRO A 242 6.71 -4.81 3.64
CA PRO A 242 5.38 -4.94 4.21
C PRO A 242 5.34 -5.19 5.73
N ASN A 243 6.39 -5.74 6.33
CA ASN A 243 6.51 -5.93 7.79
C ASN A 243 7.08 -4.70 8.52
N GLY A 244 7.58 -3.70 7.80
CA GLY A 244 8.15 -2.49 8.37
C GLY A 244 9.53 -2.65 8.98
N ASN A 245 10.27 -3.70 8.63
CA ASN A 245 11.58 -4.00 9.21
C ASN A 245 12.74 -3.30 8.49
N PHE A 246 12.59 -3.06 7.16
CA PHE A 246 13.67 -2.55 6.34
C PHE A 246 13.22 -1.37 5.47
N LEU A 247 14.10 -0.36 5.38
CA LEU A 247 13.95 0.77 4.47
C LEU A 247 14.98 0.65 3.34
N TYR A 248 14.50 0.74 2.12
CA TYR A 248 15.27 0.71 0.88
C TYR A 248 15.28 2.09 0.26
N ALA A 249 16.46 2.61 -0.08
CA ALA A 249 16.65 3.91 -0.72
C ALA A 249 17.47 3.76 -2.00
N THR A 250 16.90 4.15 -3.14
CA THR A 250 17.65 4.26 -4.40
C THR A 250 18.52 5.50 -4.37
N ASN A 251 19.78 5.37 -4.79
CA ASN A 251 20.73 6.48 -4.88
C ASN A 251 21.06 6.74 -6.35
N PHE A 252 20.49 7.79 -6.92
CA PHE A 252 20.51 8.07 -8.36
C PHE A 252 21.92 8.15 -8.94
N THR A 253 22.76 9.06 -8.46
CA THR A 253 24.16 9.15 -8.89
C THR A 253 25.06 8.11 -8.26
N GLY A 254 24.62 7.50 -7.13
CA GLY A 254 25.31 6.39 -6.49
C GLY A 254 25.22 5.07 -7.24
N ASN A 255 24.24 4.90 -8.16
CA ASN A 255 23.96 3.67 -8.91
C ASN A 255 23.80 2.45 -8.00
N ASN A 256 23.16 2.63 -6.85
CA ASN A 256 22.97 1.57 -5.86
C ASN A 256 21.71 1.77 -5.03
N VAL A 257 21.37 0.76 -4.21
CA VAL A 257 20.29 0.79 -3.23
C VAL A 257 20.91 0.65 -1.85
N THR A 258 20.73 1.67 -1.00
CA THR A 258 21.05 1.56 0.43
C THR A 258 19.90 0.88 1.15
N VAL A 259 20.21 -0.07 2.02
CA VAL A 259 19.22 -0.77 2.85
C VAL A 259 19.53 -0.57 4.31
N PHE A 260 18.50 -0.17 5.05
CA PHE A 260 18.57 0.02 6.50
C PHE A 260 17.64 -0.94 7.21
N LEU A 261 18.07 -1.44 8.36
CA LEU A 261 17.20 -2.00 9.38
C LEU A 261 16.52 -0.85 10.13
N ILE A 262 15.21 -0.93 10.30
CA ILE A 262 14.40 -0.02 11.10
C ILE A 262 14.31 -0.57 12.53
N ASP A 263 14.71 0.21 13.52
CA ASP A 263 14.41 -0.11 14.92
C ASP A 263 12.93 0.21 15.20
N LEU A 264 12.11 -0.83 15.30
CA LEU A 264 10.67 -0.71 15.49
C LEU A 264 10.28 -0.04 16.82
N GLY A 265 11.20 0.09 17.78
CA GLY A 265 10.95 0.75 19.07
C GLY A 265 11.10 2.27 19.03
N ASN A 266 11.93 2.80 18.11
CA ASN A 266 12.29 4.22 18.11
C ASN A 266 12.45 4.84 16.71
N GLY A 267 12.34 4.07 15.63
CA GLY A 267 12.41 4.53 14.22
C GLY A 267 13.83 4.82 13.72
N MET A 268 14.88 4.50 14.49
CA MET A 268 16.26 4.69 14.06
C MET A 268 16.62 3.77 12.91
N LEU A 269 17.48 4.26 12.01
CA LEU A 269 17.98 3.51 10.86
C LEU A 269 19.43 3.06 11.10
N SER A 270 19.73 1.81 10.78
CA SER A 270 21.08 1.26 10.78
C SER A 270 21.34 0.47 9.49
N ASN A 271 22.51 0.68 8.86
CA ASN A 271 22.86 -0.07 7.65
C ASN A 271 22.93 -1.57 7.93
N ILE A 272 22.32 -2.38 7.04
CA ILE A 272 22.49 -3.83 7.08
C ILE A 272 23.86 -4.23 6.51
N SER A 273 24.28 -5.45 6.79
CA SER A 273 25.51 -6.01 6.21
C SER A 273 25.36 -6.14 4.69
N GLY A 274 26.38 -5.70 3.96
CA GLY A 274 26.40 -5.72 2.49
C GLY A 274 25.76 -4.49 1.81
N SER A 275 25.08 -3.64 2.54
CA SER A 275 24.57 -2.35 2.00
C SER A 275 25.73 -1.35 1.75
N PRO A 276 25.68 -0.58 0.63
CA PRO A 276 24.66 -0.58 -0.42
C PRO A 276 24.81 -1.69 -1.46
N PHE A 277 23.71 -2.10 -2.09
CA PHE A 277 23.66 -3.09 -3.16
C PHE A 277 23.71 -2.42 -4.52
N ALA A 278 24.46 -2.98 -5.46
CA ALA A 278 24.59 -2.44 -6.81
C ALA A 278 23.24 -2.44 -7.55
N ALA A 279 22.94 -1.35 -8.27
CA ALA A 279 21.83 -1.22 -9.19
C ALA A 279 22.34 -0.87 -10.61
N GLY A 280 21.43 -0.69 -11.56
CA GLY A 280 21.76 -0.08 -12.86
C GLY A 280 22.08 1.40 -12.75
N ALA A 281 22.44 2.04 -13.87
CA ALA A 281 22.70 3.48 -13.88
C ALA A 281 21.40 4.29 -13.64
N GLY A 282 21.47 5.26 -12.75
CA GLY A 282 20.37 6.16 -12.40
C GLY A 282 19.14 5.45 -11.83
N PRO A 283 19.21 4.74 -10.70
CA PRO A 283 18.03 4.14 -10.06
C PRO A 283 17.15 5.24 -9.44
N VAL A 284 15.92 5.38 -9.94
CA VAL A 284 14.97 6.46 -9.58
C VAL A 284 13.77 5.99 -8.78
N SER A 285 13.40 4.71 -8.85
CA SER A 285 12.23 4.19 -8.18
C SER A 285 12.46 2.75 -7.71
N ILE A 286 11.93 2.42 -6.54
CA ILE A 286 11.97 1.07 -5.98
C ILE A 286 10.60 0.69 -5.42
N ALA A 287 10.18 -0.56 -5.64
CA ALA A 287 9.02 -1.17 -5.01
C ALA A 287 9.34 -2.57 -4.50
N ILE A 288 8.76 -2.90 -3.35
CA ILE A 288 8.83 -4.24 -2.74
C ILE A 288 7.53 -4.97 -3.06
N ASP A 289 7.60 -6.25 -3.41
CA ASP A 289 6.40 -7.04 -3.63
C ASP A 289 5.68 -7.36 -2.31
N PRO A 290 4.35 -7.54 -2.33
CA PRO A 290 3.56 -7.73 -1.11
C PRO A 290 3.91 -8.99 -0.31
N THR A 291 4.61 -9.96 -0.93
CA THR A 291 5.05 -11.20 -0.27
C THR A 291 6.45 -11.12 0.32
N GLU A 292 7.14 -9.98 0.15
CA GLU A 292 8.54 -9.75 0.56
C GLU A 292 9.54 -10.70 -0.10
N ALA A 293 9.17 -11.31 -1.22
CA ALA A 293 10.08 -12.18 -1.96
C ALA A 293 11.01 -11.41 -2.89
N PHE A 294 10.54 -10.25 -3.42
CA PHE A 294 11.25 -9.52 -4.47
C PHE A 294 11.22 -8.00 -4.27
N ALA A 295 12.26 -7.34 -4.79
CA ALA A 295 12.34 -5.90 -4.96
C ALA A 295 12.60 -5.57 -6.43
N PHE A 296 11.96 -4.51 -6.93
CA PHE A 296 12.12 -4.05 -8.31
C PHE A 296 12.59 -2.61 -8.33
N VAL A 297 13.55 -2.30 -9.20
CA VAL A 297 14.18 -0.97 -9.30
C VAL A 297 14.12 -0.48 -10.74
N ALA A 298 13.58 0.71 -10.96
CA ALA A 298 13.68 1.40 -12.24
C ALA A 298 15.01 2.13 -12.35
N ASN A 299 15.80 1.80 -13.36
CA ASN A 299 17.08 2.42 -13.66
C ASN A 299 16.91 3.30 -14.89
N GLU A 300 16.65 4.60 -14.66
CA GLU A 300 16.39 5.58 -15.71
C GLU A 300 17.56 5.64 -16.72
N GLY A 301 18.77 5.84 -16.21
CA GLY A 301 19.98 5.97 -17.04
C GLY A 301 20.36 4.69 -17.78
N ALA A 302 19.96 3.53 -17.28
CA ALA A 302 20.23 2.23 -17.93
C ALA A 302 19.07 1.74 -18.81
N ASN A 303 17.91 2.42 -18.83
CA ASN A 303 16.72 1.98 -19.55
C ASN A 303 16.31 0.54 -19.18
N SER A 304 16.34 0.20 -17.90
CA SER A 304 16.13 -1.17 -17.43
C SER A 304 15.36 -1.21 -16.12
N LEU A 305 14.72 -2.36 -15.85
CA LEU A 305 14.19 -2.75 -14.56
C LEU A 305 15.09 -3.81 -13.95
N ALA A 306 15.69 -3.52 -12.80
CA ALA A 306 16.39 -4.55 -12.03
C ALA A 306 15.42 -5.24 -11.09
N ALA A 307 15.55 -6.55 -10.97
CA ALA A 307 14.81 -7.37 -10.03
C ALA A 307 15.78 -8.11 -9.10
N TYR A 308 15.43 -8.16 -7.82
CA TYR A 308 16.21 -8.80 -6.77
C TYR A 308 15.31 -9.74 -5.98
N SER A 309 15.83 -10.88 -5.58
CA SER A 309 15.27 -11.66 -4.49
C SER A 309 15.64 -10.99 -3.17
N LEU A 310 14.70 -11.00 -2.23
CA LEU A 310 14.80 -10.35 -0.94
C LEU A 310 14.96 -11.41 0.16
N THR A 311 15.96 -11.24 1.01
CA THR A 311 16.10 -12.09 2.19
C THR A 311 15.32 -11.47 3.35
N ALA A 312 14.11 -11.91 3.61
CA ALA A 312 13.19 -11.30 4.58
C ALA A 312 13.77 -11.12 5.99
N SER A 313 14.71 -12.00 6.42
CA SER A 313 15.34 -11.91 7.75
C SER A 313 16.45 -10.88 7.86
N THR A 314 17.02 -10.41 6.73
CA THR A 314 18.18 -9.51 6.71
C THR A 314 18.00 -8.28 5.85
N GLY A 315 16.96 -8.22 5.02
CA GLY A 315 16.72 -7.16 4.04
C GLY A 315 17.67 -7.19 2.83
N ALA A 316 18.58 -8.19 2.75
CA ALA A 316 19.60 -8.25 1.70
C ALA A 316 19.01 -8.52 0.33
N LEU A 317 19.55 -7.83 -0.70
CA LEU A 317 19.15 -7.92 -2.08
C LEU A 317 20.13 -8.83 -2.87
N THR A 318 19.59 -9.78 -3.62
CA THR A 318 20.37 -10.60 -4.56
C THR A 318 19.74 -10.53 -5.94
N ALA A 319 20.49 -10.12 -6.96
CA ALA A 319 19.95 -10.02 -8.32
C ALA A 319 19.38 -11.36 -8.79
N VAL A 320 18.14 -11.34 -9.33
CA VAL A 320 17.54 -12.55 -9.90
C VAL A 320 18.19 -12.90 -11.24
N PRO A 321 18.23 -14.19 -11.63
CA PRO A 321 18.77 -14.59 -12.92
C PRO A 321 18.10 -13.85 -14.09
N GLY A 322 18.89 -13.26 -14.97
CA GLY A 322 18.43 -12.46 -16.09
C GLY A 322 18.21 -10.97 -15.80
N SER A 323 18.29 -10.54 -14.53
CA SER A 323 18.29 -9.11 -14.17
C SER A 323 19.59 -8.42 -14.61
N PRO A 324 19.53 -7.17 -15.11
CA PRO A 324 18.32 -6.35 -15.30
C PRO A 324 17.56 -6.70 -16.60
N PHE A 325 16.24 -6.46 -16.58
CA PHE A 325 15.35 -6.63 -17.72
C PHE A 325 15.23 -5.32 -18.51
N THR A 326 15.10 -5.40 -19.83
CA THR A 326 14.87 -4.20 -20.64
C THR A 326 13.51 -3.58 -20.31
N SER A 327 13.51 -2.27 -20.10
CA SER A 327 12.29 -1.46 -19.99
C SER A 327 12.05 -0.66 -21.28
N GLY A 328 11.05 0.20 -21.28
CA GLY A 328 11.03 1.32 -22.21
C GLY A 328 12.17 2.31 -21.89
N THR A 329 12.30 3.36 -22.70
CA THR A 329 13.33 4.39 -22.46
C THR A 329 12.94 5.23 -21.24
N ASN A 330 13.90 5.53 -20.37
CA ASN A 330 13.77 6.34 -19.16
C ASN A 330 12.58 5.92 -18.30
N PRO A 331 12.64 4.73 -17.63
CA PRO A 331 11.67 4.38 -16.62
C PRO A 331 11.84 5.27 -15.39
N GLU A 332 10.85 6.12 -15.11
CA GLU A 332 10.88 7.12 -14.02
C GLU A 332 10.25 6.60 -12.72
N SER A 333 9.27 5.72 -12.83
CA SER A 333 8.54 5.21 -11.67
C SER A 333 8.05 3.81 -11.93
N LEU A 334 8.01 2.99 -10.89
CA LEU A 334 7.38 1.67 -10.94
C LEU A 334 6.57 1.39 -9.67
N ILE A 335 5.58 0.52 -9.81
CA ILE A 335 4.76 -0.01 -8.70
C ILE A 335 4.47 -1.48 -8.94
N VAL A 336 4.36 -2.26 -7.86
CA VAL A 336 3.91 -3.67 -7.91
C VAL A 336 2.42 -3.72 -7.61
N ASP A 337 1.67 -4.59 -8.28
CA ASP A 337 0.26 -4.78 -7.97
C ASP A 337 0.08 -5.44 -6.58
N PRO A 338 -1.03 -5.16 -5.86
CA PRO A 338 -1.24 -5.68 -4.51
C PRO A 338 -1.28 -7.21 -4.39
N ALA A 339 -1.44 -7.92 -5.51
CA ALA A 339 -1.39 -9.39 -5.57
C ALA A 339 -0.01 -9.94 -5.96
N GLY A 340 1.00 -9.08 -6.21
CA GLY A 340 2.35 -9.49 -6.56
C GLY A 340 2.49 -10.15 -7.94
N ARG A 341 1.58 -9.83 -8.88
CA ARG A 341 1.54 -10.46 -10.22
C ARG A 341 2.23 -9.63 -11.29
N TYR A 342 2.18 -8.31 -11.16
CA TYR A 342 2.62 -7.36 -12.18
C TYR A 342 3.44 -6.22 -11.61
N VAL A 343 4.41 -5.74 -12.42
CA VAL A 343 5.06 -4.44 -12.25
C VAL A 343 4.52 -3.52 -13.34
N PHE A 344 4.09 -2.32 -12.94
CA PHE A 344 3.73 -1.23 -13.85
C PHE A 344 4.83 -0.18 -13.81
N ALA A 345 5.33 0.21 -14.96
CA ALA A 345 6.43 1.18 -15.08
C ALA A 345 6.02 2.35 -15.98
N ALA A 346 6.18 3.58 -15.48
CA ALA A 346 6.04 4.79 -16.27
C ALA A 346 7.34 5.05 -17.05
N ASN A 347 7.27 5.05 -18.38
CA ASN A 347 8.40 5.25 -19.25
C ASN A 347 8.28 6.57 -20.00
N VAL A 348 9.27 7.45 -19.79
CA VAL A 348 9.40 8.73 -20.46
C VAL A 348 10.17 8.54 -21.74
N ASN A 349 9.49 8.17 -22.79
CA ASN A 349 10.08 8.01 -24.13
C ASN A 349 9.25 8.76 -25.17
N ALA A 350 9.61 8.63 -26.44
CA ALA A 350 8.85 9.24 -27.53
C ALA A 350 7.36 8.79 -27.57
N ALA A 351 7.03 7.64 -26.98
CA ALA A 351 5.67 7.12 -26.91
C ALA A 351 4.93 7.52 -25.63
N ASN A 352 5.64 7.93 -24.54
CA ASN A 352 5.05 8.25 -23.24
C ASN A 352 4.02 7.19 -22.82
N GLN A 353 4.45 6.16 -22.11
CA GLN A 353 3.60 5.00 -21.86
C GLN A 353 3.75 4.45 -20.43
N VAL A 354 2.74 3.73 -20.00
CA VAL A 354 2.83 2.81 -18.84
C VAL A 354 2.97 1.39 -19.36
N ALA A 355 4.09 0.76 -19.05
CA ALA A 355 4.37 -0.63 -19.45
C ALA A 355 4.04 -1.59 -18.30
N THR A 356 3.49 -2.74 -18.64
CA THR A 356 3.20 -3.84 -17.71
C THR A 356 4.17 -4.99 -17.93
N TYR A 357 4.70 -5.50 -16.81
CA TYR A 357 5.55 -6.70 -16.77
C TYR A 357 4.94 -7.73 -15.82
N ALA A 358 4.80 -8.97 -16.27
CA ALA A 358 4.42 -10.08 -15.40
C ALA A 358 5.61 -10.50 -14.55
N ILE A 359 5.37 -10.70 -13.25
CA ILE A 359 6.35 -11.26 -12.32
C ILE A 359 6.24 -12.78 -12.39
N THR A 360 7.34 -13.47 -12.75
CA THR A 360 7.36 -14.92 -12.70
C THR A 360 7.40 -15.40 -11.26
N PRO A 361 6.42 -16.16 -10.79
CA PRO A 361 6.40 -16.67 -9.43
C PRO A 361 7.68 -17.43 -9.08
N ASN A 362 8.14 -17.33 -7.84
CA ASN A 362 9.34 -17.97 -7.28
C ASN A 362 10.70 -17.53 -7.87
N SER A 363 10.73 -16.84 -9.02
CA SER A 363 11.99 -16.36 -9.60
C SER A 363 12.13 -14.86 -9.65
N GLY A 364 11.01 -14.10 -9.60
CA GLY A 364 11.01 -12.64 -9.71
C GLY A 364 11.39 -12.12 -11.11
N ALA A 365 11.57 -13.00 -12.10
CA ALA A 365 11.90 -12.59 -13.46
C ALA A 365 10.72 -11.82 -14.10
N LEU A 366 11.05 -10.75 -14.82
CA LEU A 366 10.05 -9.89 -15.46
C LEU A 366 9.88 -10.27 -16.94
N THR A 367 8.62 -10.41 -17.36
CA THR A 367 8.25 -10.63 -18.76
C THR A 367 7.32 -9.51 -19.22
N PHE A 368 7.68 -8.80 -20.29
CA PHE A 368 6.83 -7.75 -20.87
C PHE A 368 5.48 -8.31 -21.30
N VAL A 369 4.40 -7.62 -20.89
CA VAL A 369 3.01 -7.98 -21.24
C VAL A 369 2.49 -7.02 -22.30
N SER A 370 2.42 -5.74 -21.97
CA SER A 370 1.84 -4.70 -22.83
C SER A 370 2.31 -3.32 -22.39
N ALA A 371 1.97 -2.31 -23.21
CA ALA A 371 2.11 -0.92 -22.81
C ALA A 371 0.89 -0.11 -23.28
N ALA A 372 0.42 0.80 -22.44
CA ALA A 372 -0.65 1.73 -22.71
C ALA A 372 -0.11 3.15 -22.85
N ALA A 373 -0.63 3.90 -23.82
CA ALA A 373 -0.25 5.31 -24.00
C ALA A 373 -0.66 6.14 -22.78
N ALA A 374 0.21 7.07 -22.36
CA ALA A 374 -0.02 8.05 -21.32
C ALA A 374 0.02 9.49 -21.90
N GLY A 375 -0.17 10.49 -21.02
CA GLY A 375 0.12 11.87 -21.38
C GLY A 375 1.62 12.15 -21.49
N SER A 376 2.01 13.39 -21.77
CA SER A 376 3.41 13.76 -21.95
C SER A 376 4.19 13.75 -20.63
N LEU A 377 5.31 13.07 -20.62
CA LEU A 377 6.25 12.93 -19.51
C LEU A 377 5.57 12.22 -18.29
N PRO A 378 5.22 10.93 -18.39
CA PRO A 378 4.66 10.18 -17.26
C PRO A 378 5.79 9.85 -16.26
N ILE A 379 5.81 10.52 -15.10
CA ILE A 379 6.92 10.46 -14.14
C ILE A 379 6.58 9.73 -12.84
N SER A 380 5.30 9.45 -12.58
CA SER A 380 4.89 8.73 -11.38
C SER A 380 3.73 7.80 -11.71
N VAL A 381 3.74 6.62 -11.12
CA VAL A 381 2.67 5.63 -11.27
C VAL A 381 2.20 5.15 -9.89
N ALA A 382 0.88 5.02 -9.75
CA ALA A 382 0.25 4.45 -8.55
C ALA A 382 -0.81 3.43 -8.96
N ILE A 383 -1.11 2.52 -8.06
CA ILE A 383 -2.18 1.54 -8.20
C ILE A 383 -3.11 1.62 -7.00
N ASP A 384 -4.41 1.44 -7.22
CA ASP A 384 -5.35 1.39 -6.11
C ASP A 384 -5.20 0.10 -5.29
N PRO A 385 -5.57 0.07 -4.00
CA PRO A 385 -5.41 -1.11 -3.15
C PRO A 385 -6.16 -2.36 -3.65
N SER A 386 -7.18 -2.20 -4.50
CA SER A 386 -7.87 -3.34 -5.12
C SER A 386 -7.09 -3.98 -6.26
N GLY A 387 -6.07 -3.29 -6.79
CA GLY A 387 -5.30 -3.71 -7.96
C GLY A 387 -6.05 -3.61 -9.28
N GLN A 388 -7.18 -2.88 -9.31
CA GLN A 388 -8.03 -2.76 -10.51
C GLN A 388 -7.72 -1.52 -11.33
N PHE A 389 -7.12 -0.49 -10.72
CA PHE A 389 -6.91 0.80 -11.38
C PHE A 389 -5.47 1.28 -11.23
N VAL A 390 -4.85 1.63 -12.35
CA VAL A 390 -3.50 2.23 -12.42
C VAL A 390 -3.62 3.67 -12.87
N TYR A 391 -2.84 4.54 -12.25
CA TYR A 391 -2.79 5.98 -12.50
C TYR A 391 -1.36 6.40 -12.84
N ALA A 392 -1.20 7.22 -13.89
CA ALA A 392 0.08 7.78 -14.28
C ALA A 392 0.03 9.31 -14.32
N VAL A 393 0.92 9.94 -13.59
CA VAL A 393 1.05 11.40 -13.50
C VAL A 393 1.86 11.89 -14.68
N ASN A 394 1.26 12.74 -15.52
CA ASN A 394 1.85 13.28 -16.74
C ASN A 394 2.33 14.71 -16.51
N PHE A 395 3.60 14.88 -16.22
CA PHE A 395 4.21 16.14 -15.77
C PHE A 395 4.01 17.30 -16.76
N ASN A 396 4.29 17.08 -18.04
CA ASN A 396 4.17 18.14 -19.06
C ASN A 396 2.74 18.37 -19.55
N SER A 397 1.88 17.34 -19.48
CA SER A 397 0.46 17.48 -19.89
C SER A 397 -0.42 18.09 -18.80
N ASN A 398 0.06 18.19 -17.56
CA ASN A 398 -0.74 18.61 -16.41
C ASN A 398 -1.99 17.73 -16.21
N THR A 399 -1.81 16.42 -16.31
CA THR A 399 -2.91 15.44 -16.22
C THR A 399 -2.49 14.18 -15.48
N VAL A 400 -3.49 13.37 -15.12
CA VAL A 400 -3.33 11.97 -14.70
C VAL A 400 -4.04 11.07 -15.68
N SER A 401 -3.31 10.15 -16.31
CA SER A 401 -3.90 9.04 -17.06
C SER A 401 -4.37 7.94 -16.11
N ALA A 402 -5.55 7.40 -16.34
CA ALA A 402 -6.14 6.34 -15.53
C ALA A 402 -6.54 5.14 -16.40
N TYR A 403 -6.29 3.94 -15.87
CA TYR A 403 -6.50 2.68 -16.58
C TYR A 403 -7.17 1.65 -15.70
N THR A 404 -8.00 0.79 -16.30
CA THR A 404 -8.37 -0.49 -15.70
C THR A 404 -7.29 -1.52 -15.97
N VAL A 405 -7.09 -2.45 -15.04
CA VAL A 405 -6.18 -3.59 -15.17
C VAL A 405 -7.01 -4.85 -15.35
N ASP A 406 -6.84 -5.59 -16.44
CA ASP A 406 -7.49 -6.88 -16.61
C ASP A 406 -6.70 -8.02 -15.93
N THR A 407 -7.25 -9.23 -15.97
CA THR A 407 -6.63 -10.42 -15.34
C THR A 407 -5.31 -10.84 -15.99
N SER A 408 -4.98 -10.34 -17.17
CA SER A 408 -3.74 -10.57 -17.89
C SER A 408 -2.72 -9.43 -17.73
N GLY A 409 -3.07 -8.38 -16.96
CA GLY A 409 -2.22 -7.20 -16.73
C GLY A 409 -2.29 -6.15 -17.84
N VAL A 410 -3.21 -6.28 -18.79
CA VAL A 410 -3.39 -5.29 -19.85
C VAL A 410 -4.11 -4.07 -19.31
N LEU A 411 -3.55 -2.88 -19.62
CA LEU A 411 -4.10 -1.59 -19.24
C LEU A 411 -5.05 -1.07 -20.33
N THR A 412 -6.29 -0.72 -19.93
CA THR A 412 -7.27 -0.07 -20.79
C THR A 412 -7.62 1.30 -20.25
N PRO A 413 -7.51 2.39 -21.03
CA PRO A 413 -7.84 3.73 -20.54
C PRO A 413 -9.30 3.82 -20.06
N ILE A 414 -9.48 4.48 -18.90
CA ILE A 414 -10.81 4.75 -18.34
C ILE A 414 -11.48 5.89 -19.11
N ALA A 415 -12.77 5.84 -19.28
CA ALA A 415 -13.54 6.89 -19.93
C ALA A 415 -13.32 8.25 -19.23
N GLY A 416 -13.00 9.27 -20.02
CA GLY A 416 -12.64 10.61 -19.52
C GLY A 416 -11.17 10.79 -19.17
N SER A 417 -10.35 9.72 -19.16
CA SER A 417 -8.90 9.84 -19.02
C SER A 417 -8.27 10.49 -20.28
N PRO A 418 -7.24 11.36 -20.10
CA PRO A 418 -6.61 11.76 -18.84
C PRO A 418 -7.36 12.89 -18.10
N PHE A 419 -7.26 12.91 -16.77
CA PHE A 419 -7.91 13.88 -15.88
C PHE A 419 -6.98 15.06 -15.59
N ALA A 420 -7.51 16.29 -15.60
CA ALA A 420 -6.74 17.52 -15.37
C ALA A 420 -6.26 17.64 -13.91
N THR A 421 -5.05 18.21 -13.73
CA THR A 421 -4.43 18.54 -12.44
C THR A 421 -4.02 20.02 -12.38
N GLY A 422 -3.27 20.41 -11.36
CA GLY A 422 -2.49 21.66 -11.37
C GLY A 422 -1.24 21.55 -12.27
N ALA A 423 -0.44 22.62 -12.32
CA ALA A 423 0.73 22.67 -13.19
C ALA A 423 1.90 21.84 -12.68
N GLN A 424 2.51 21.07 -13.58
CA GLN A 424 3.62 20.17 -13.34
C GLN A 424 3.33 19.19 -12.17
N PRO A 425 2.31 18.30 -12.32
CA PRO A 425 2.05 17.27 -11.34
C PRO A 425 3.26 16.33 -11.23
N HIS A 426 3.64 15.92 -10.02
CA HIS A 426 4.85 15.13 -9.79
C HIS A 426 4.56 13.80 -9.10
N GLY A 427 4.14 13.81 -7.85
CA GLY A 427 3.81 12.60 -7.10
C GLY A 427 2.30 12.38 -7.00
N ILE A 428 1.90 11.11 -6.84
CA ILE A 428 0.52 10.70 -6.57
C ILE A 428 0.48 9.70 -5.42
N ALA A 429 -0.47 9.88 -4.50
CA ALA A 429 -0.81 8.88 -3.47
C ALA A 429 -2.29 8.55 -3.54
N ILE A 430 -2.61 7.31 -3.20
CA ILE A 430 -3.97 6.79 -3.14
C ILE A 430 -4.24 6.32 -1.71
N ASP A 431 -5.40 6.72 -1.18
CA ASP A 431 -5.92 6.33 0.13
C ASP A 431 -6.62 4.96 0.04
#